data_bbd353ce2fc2d284c6e83ed4a144ffd3
#
_entry.id   bbd353ce2fc2d284c6e83ed4a144ffd3
#
_cell.length_a   1.000
_cell.length_b   1.000
_cell.length_c   1.000
_cell.angle_alpha   90.00
_cell.angle_beta   90.00
_cell.angle_gamma   90.00
#
_symmetry.space_group_name_H-M   'P 1'
#
loop_
_entity.id
_entity.type
_entity.pdbx_description
1 polymer ?
#
loop_
_entity_poly.entity_id
_entity_poly.type
_entity_poly.pdbx_seq_one_letter_code
_entity_poly.pdbx_strand_id
1 'polypeptide(L)'
;MNNDDTLETLQWSSWLNFDKSTITDIPESEGIYKMHASMKILFIGSSHNLRKSLLESLSDSCLNKATRFSYTITQSSDKIQELLLNEYRMKHSGQLPLCMGS
;
A
#
# COMPACT_ATOMS: atom_id res chain seq x y z
N MET A 1 12.83 23.57 8.82
CA MET A 1 11.47 23.16 8.44
C MET A 1 11.32 21.67 8.55
N ASN A 2 10.25 21.24 9.15
CA ASN A 2 9.99 19.84 9.33
C ASN A 2 9.32 19.28 8.05
N ASN A 3 9.94 18.27 7.45
CA ASN A 3 9.42 17.65 6.24
C ASN A 3 8.86 16.25 6.49
N ASP A 4 8.61 15.91 7.76
CA ASP A 4 8.05 14.61 8.07
C ASP A 4 6.60 14.53 7.58
N ASP A 5 6.30 13.48 6.84
CA ASP A 5 4.93 13.19 6.45
C ASP A 5 4.15 12.67 7.64
N THR A 6 2.89 13.02 7.70
CA THR A 6 1.94 12.47 8.66
C THR A 6 0.79 11.84 7.90
N LEU A 7 -0.05 11.07 8.60
CA LEU A 7 -1.21 10.45 7.95
C LEU A 7 -2.13 11.48 7.32
N GLU A 8 -2.18 12.69 7.89
CA GLU A 8 -3.07 13.74 7.41
C GLU A 8 -2.54 14.45 6.18
N THR A 9 -1.23 14.43 5.96
CA THR A 9 -0.60 15.15 4.84
C THR A 9 -0.37 14.26 3.62
N LEU A 10 -0.63 12.96 3.74
CA LEU A 10 -0.43 12.03 2.62
C LEU A 10 -1.44 12.30 1.52
N GLN A 11 -0.95 12.26 0.29
CA GLN A 11 -1.79 12.42 -0.89
C GLN A 11 -1.89 11.10 -1.62
N TRP A 12 -2.97 10.39 -1.35
CA TRP A 12 -3.21 9.07 -1.94
C TRP A 12 -3.73 9.22 -3.37
N SER A 13 -3.29 8.32 -4.22
CA SER A 13 -3.90 8.19 -5.54
C SER A 13 -5.34 7.71 -5.40
N SER A 14 -6.14 7.86 -6.46
CA SER A 14 -7.40 7.15 -6.54
C SER A 14 -7.13 5.65 -6.57
N TRP A 15 -8.18 4.84 -6.39
CA TRP A 15 -8.06 3.39 -6.55
C TRP A 15 -7.85 3.08 -8.04
N LEU A 16 -6.76 2.41 -8.34
CA LEU A 16 -6.34 2.09 -9.71
C LEU A 16 -6.49 0.59 -9.97
N ASN A 17 -6.67 0.23 -11.23
CA ASN A 17 -6.74 -1.18 -11.61
C ASN A 17 -5.40 -1.87 -11.34
N PHE A 18 -5.46 -3.04 -10.72
CA PHE A 18 -4.26 -3.81 -10.43
C PHE A 18 -3.92 -4.69 -11.62
N ASP A 19 -3.23 -4.11 -12.59
CA ASP A 19 -2.76 -4.81 -13.76
C ASP A 19 -1.42 -4.23 -14.22
N LYS A 20 -0.72 -4.97 -15.07
CA LYS A 20 0.62 -4.62 -15.49
C LYS A 20 0.67 -3.28 -16.21
N SER A 21 -0.31 -3.01 -17.08
CA SER A 21 -0.29 -1.77 -17.86
C SER A 21 -0.43 -0.54 -16.96
N THR A 22 -1.28 -0.60 -15.95
CA THR A 22 -1.43 0.48 -14.99
C THR A 22 -0.17 0.65 -14.15
N ILE A 23 0.41 -0.46 -13.69
CA ILE A 23 1.58 -0.42 -12.81
C ILE A 23 2.80 0.15 -13.51
N THR A 24 2.95 -0.05 -14.82
CA THR A 24 4.10 0.49 -15.53
C THR A 24 4.13 2.02 -15.55
N ASP A 25 3.02 2.68 -15.25
CA ASP A 25 2.96 4.14 -15.16
C ASP A 25 3.20 4.65 -13.73
N ILE A 26 3.38 3.77 -12.77
CA ILE A 26 3.61 4.16 -11.37
C ILE A 26 5.05 4.61 -11.19
N PRO A 27 5.29 5.69 -10.41
CA PRO A 27 6.66 6.18 -10.20
C PRO A 27 7.56 5.14 -9.50
N GLU A 28 8.84 5.18 -9.84
CA GLU A 28 9.86 4.40 -9.15
C GLU A 28 10.33 5.17 -7.92
N SER A 29 9.40 5.46 -7.03
CA SER A 29 9.65 6.28 -5.85
C SER A 29 9.32 5.49 -4.59
N GLU A 30 9.90 5.93 -3.48
CA GLU A 30 9.57 5.37 -2.18
C GLU A 30 8.15 5.78 -1.80
N GLY A 31 7.43 4.88 -1.17
CA GLY A 31 6.08 5.20 -0.72
C GLY A 31 5.38 4.02 -0.07
N ILE A 32 4.08 4.19 0.06
CA ILE A 32 3.17 3.19 0.63
C ILE A 32 2.15 2.81 -0.44
N TYR A 33 1.77 1.55 -0.46
CA TYR A 33 0.67 1.11 -1.33
C TYR A 33 -0.29 0.24 -0.54
N LYS A 34 -1.57 0.36 -0.88
CA LYS A 34 -2.64 -0.46 -0.32
C LYS A 34 -3.22 -1.29 -1.44
N MET A 35 -3.48 -2.56 -1.16
CA MET A 35 -4.08 -3.48 -2.12
C MET A 35 -5.42 -3.95 -1.61
N HIS A 36 -6.38 -4.10 -2.50
CA HIS A 36 -7.78 -4.16 -2.16
C HIS A 36 -8.51 -5.12 -3.08
N ALA A 37 -9.42 -5.90 -2.51
CA ALA A 37 -10.31 -6.76 -3.28
C ALA A 37 -11.62 -6.90 -2.53
N SER A 38 -12.74 -6.77 -3.24
CA SER A 38 -14.07 -6.98 -2.67
C SER A 38 -14.28 -6.17 -1.38
N MET A 39 -13.90 -4.91 -1.40
CA MET A 39 -14.05 -3.97 -0.29
C MET A 39 -13.21 -4.32 0.95
N LYS A 40 -12.22 -5.19 0.79
CA LYS A 40 -11.31 -5.54 1.87
C LYS A 40 -9.89 -5.14 1.51
N ILE A 41 -9.17 -4.60 2.50
CA ILE A 41 -7.75 -4.32 2.34
C ILE A 41 -7.00 -5.64 2.51
N LEU A 42 -6.23 -6.02 1.51
CA LEU A 42 -5.41 -7.23 1.56
C LEU A 42 -4.01 -6.96 2.11
N PHE A 43 -3.50 -5.75 1.90
CA PHE A 43 -2.11 -5.47 2.19
C PHE A 43 -1.89 -3.96 2.29
N ILE A 44 -1.05 -3.55 3.24
CA ILE A 44 -0.55 -2.18 3.35
C ILE A 44 0.97 -2.30 3.40
N GLY A 45 1.64 -1.92 2.33
CA GLY A 45 3.07 -2.14 2.20
C GLY A 45 3.86 -0.87 2.06
N SER A 46 5.11 -0.89 2.56
CA SER A 46 6.09 0.16 2.30
C SER A 46 7.04 -0.33 1.21
N SER A 47 7.59 0.59 0.44
CA SER A 47 8.49 0.22 -0.63
C SER A 47 9.46 1.36 -0.92
N HIS A 48 10.69 1.01 -1.26
CA HIS A 48 11.65 1.98 -1.78
C HIS A 48 11.46 2.22 -3.26
N ASN A 49 10.71 1.34 -3.94
CA ASN A 49 10.39 1.47 -5.36
C ASN A 49 9.00 0.92 -5.59
N LEU A 50 8.02 1.80 -5.62
CA LEU A 50 6.61 1.42 -5.72
C LEU A 50 6.31 0.58 -6.96
N ARG A 51 6.83 0.99 -8.13
CA ARG A 51 6.59 0.23 -9.37
C ARG A 51 7.08 -1.20 -9.25
N LYS A 52 8.30 -1.37 -8.75
CA LYS A 52 8.91 -2.70 -8.62
C LYS A 52 8.09 -3.59 -7.68
N SER A 53 7.72 -3.06 -6.52
CA SER A 53 6.96 -3.83 -5.53
C SER A 53 5.60 -4.24 -6.07
N LEU A 54 4.94 -3.34 -6.79
CA LEU A 54 3.63 -3.65 -7.38
C LEU A 54 3.75 -4.69 -8.49
N LEU A 55 4.80 -4.61 -9.31
CA LEU A 55 5.03 -5.63 -10.34
C LEU A 55 5.27 -7.00 -9.71
N GLU A 56 6.06 -7.05 -8.64
CA GLU A 56 6.30 -8.31 -7.93
C GLU A 56 5.02 -8.87 -7.32
N SER A 57 4.12 -7.99 -6.89
CA SER A 57 2.85 -8.40 -6.29
C SER A 57 1.94 -9.12 -7.28
N LEU A 58 2.09 -8.90 -8.56
CA LEU A 58 1.29 -9.60 -9.58
C LEU A 58 1.52 -11.12 -9.55
N SER A 59 2.71 -11.53 -9.10
CA SER A 59 3.06 -12.96 -9.01
C SER A 59 2.95 -13.52 -7.60
N ASP A 60 2.56 -12.71 -6.62
CA ASP A 60 2.42 -13.18 -5.25
C ASP A 60 1.12 -13.96 -5.09
N SER A 61 1.17 -15.09 -4.41
CA SER A 61 0.02 -15.99 -4.31
C SER A 61 -1.17 -15.41 -3.56
N CYS A 62 -0.94 -14.43 -2.67
CA CYS A 62 -2.03 -13.76 -1.96
C CYS A 62 -2.40 -12.45 -2.65
N LEU A 63 -1.40 -11.65 -2.99
CA LEU A 63 -1.62 -10.32 -3.54
C LEU A 63 -2.17 -10.32 -4.95
N ASN A 64 -1.95 -11.41 -5.70
CA ASN A 64 -2.51 -11.50 -7.06
C ASN A 64 -4.04 -11.50 -7.08
N LYS A 65 -4.67 -11.67 -5.92
CA LYS A 65 -6.13 -11.61 -5.79
C LYS A 65 -6.65 -10.18 -5.73
N ALA A 66 -5.78 -9.20 -5.57
CA ALA A 66 -6.18 -7.80 -5.53
C ALA A 66 -6.77 -7.38 -6.87
N THR A 67 -7.77 -6.52 -6.83
CA THR A 67 -8.38 -5.96 -8.03
C THR A 67 -8.06 -4.49 -8.22
N ARG A 68 -7.73 -3.82 -7.12
CA ARG A 68 -7.41 -2.38 -7.11
C ARG A 68 -6.24 -2.12 -6.18
N PHE A 69 -5.55 -1.03 -6.43
CA PHE A 69 -4.53 -0.55 -5.49
C PHE A 69 -4.56 0.98 -5.46
N SER A 70 -3.99 1.53 -4.38
CA SER A 70 -3.77 2.96 -4.24
C SER A 70 -2.38 3.14 -3.67
N TYR A 71 -1.74 4.25 -3.97
CA TYR A 71 -0.39 4.51 -3.47
C TYR A 71 -0.24 5.98 -3.07
N THR A 72 0.76 6.24 -2.24
CA THR A 72 1.18 7.58 -1.90
C THR A 72 2.70 7.61 -1.84
N ILE A 73 3.29 8.72 -2.25
CA ILE A 73 4.74 8.89 -2.22
C ILE A 73 5.11 9.51 -0.89
N THR A 74 6.06 8.92 -0.19
CA THR A 74 6.58 9.44 1.08
C THR A 74 7.98 8.89 1.31
N GLN A 75 8.86 9.70 1.87
CA GLN A 75 10.20 9.26 2.26
C GLN A 75 10.22 8.62 3.65
N SER A 76 9.10 8.64 4.35
CA SER A 76 8.94 8.02 5.67
C SER A 76 8.13 6.74 5.59
N SER A 77 8.38 5.93 4.56
CA SER A 77 7.50 4.81 4.24
C SER A 77 7.38 3.79 5.37
N ASP A 78 8.49 3.43 6.03
CA ASP A 78 8.44 2.45 7.12
C ASP A 78 7.63 2.96 8.30
N LYS A 79 7.84 4.22 8.67
CA LYS A 79 7.11 4.84 9.78
C LYS A 79 5.63 4.96 9.48
N ILE A 80 5.29 5.39 8.27
CA ILE A 80 3.89 5.56 7.86
C ILE A 80 3.21 4.19 7.78
N GLN A 81 3.88 3.18 7.27
CA GLN A 81 3.34 1.82 7.24
C GLN A 81 2.95 1.36 8.65
N GLU A 82 3.84 1.58 9.62
CA GLU A 82 3.57 1.18 10.99
C GLU A 82 2.34 1.90 11.56
N LEU A 83 2.23 3.19 11.31
CA LEU A 83 1.08 3.97 11.77
C LEU A 83 -0.22 3.48 11.13
N LEU A 84 -0.19 3.19 9.83
CA LEU A 84 -1.36 2.71 9.12
C LEU A 84 -1.77 1.32 9.60
N LEU A 85 -0.81 0.44 9.86
CA LEU A 85 -1.09 -0.88 10.38
C LEU A 85 -1.68 -0.83 11.79
N ASN A 86 -1.17 0.07 12.63
CA ASN A 86 -1.74 0.26 13.97
C ASN A 86 -3.19 0.75 13.87
N GLU A 87 -3.46 1.70 12.99
CA GLU A 87 -4.81 2.19 12.78
C GLU A 87 -5.72 1.08 12.28
N TYR A 88 -5.24 0.27 11.34
CA TYR A 88 -6.01 -0.84 10.81
C TYR A 88 -6.35 -1.84 11.91
N ARG A 89 -5.38 -2.21 12.74
CA ARG A 89 -5.61 -3.16 13.85
C ARG A 89 -6.63 -2.63 14.84
N MET A 90 -6.58 -1.33 15.13
CA MET A 90 -7.56 -0.73 16.05
C MET A 90 -8.97 -0.83 15.52
N LYS A 91 -9.15 -0.77 14.21
CA LYS A 91 -10.48 -0.86 13.58
C LYS A 91 -10.92 -2.29 13.31
N HIS A 92 -10.02 -3.26 13.42
CA HIS A 92 -10.28 -4.65 13.04
C HIS A 92 -9.95 -5.62 14.17
N SER A 93 -10.17 -5.22 15.41
CA SER A 93 -10.00 -6.08 16.58
C SER A 93 -8.62 -6.71 16.71
N GLY A 94 -7.60 -5.94 16.34
CA GLY A 94 -6.21 -6.38 16.44
C GLY A 94 -5.70 -7.20 15.26
N GLN A 95 -6.51 -7.39 14.23
CA GLN A 95 -6.12 -8.19 13.08
C GLN A 95 -5.41 -7.34 12.04
N LEU A 96 -4.44 -7.96 11.36
CA LEU A 96 -3.74 -7.36 10.22
C LEU A 96 -4.51 -7.59 8.92
N PRO A 97 -4.21 -6.84 7.85
CA PRO A 97 -4.77 -7.12 6.53
C PRO A 97 -4.53 -8.56 6.11
N LEU A 98 -5.42 -9.11 5.29
CA LEU A 98 -5.49 -10.53 4.99
C LEU A 98 -4.18 -11.15 4.52
N CYS A 99 -3.43 -10.45 3.67
CA CYS A 99 -2.17 -10.98 3.12
C CYS A 99 -0.96 -10.68 4.00
N MET A 100 -1.13 -10.05 5.15
CA MET A 100 -0.07 -9.75 6.10
C MET A 100 -0.24 -10.53 7.39
N GLY A 101 -1.44 -10.94 7.69
CA GLY A 101 -1.73 -11.63 8.92
C GLY A 101 -1.41 -13.11 8.83
N SER A 102 -0.73 -13.60 9.75
CA SER A 102 -0.49 -15.02 9.87
C SER A 102 -0.80 -15.44 11.28
#